data_451bd9bece89fe565d1d894f4cc83259
#
_entry.id   451bd9bece89fe565d1d894f4cc83259
#
_cell.length_a   1.000
_cell.length_b   1.000
_cell.length_c   1.000
_cell.angle_alpha   90.00
_cell.angle_beta   90.00
_cell.angle_gamma   90.00
#
_symmetry.space_group_name_H-M   'P 1'
#
loop_
_entity.id
_entity.type
_entity.pdbx_description
1 polymer ?
#
loop_
_entity_poly.entity_id
_entity_poly.type
_entity_poly.pdbx_seq_one_letter_code
_entity_poly.pdbx_strand_id
1 'polypeptide(L)'
;MTEGVSLKPDLGPFGVWLSTRSITAELAARIESLGYGAAWIGGSPDAELSWVDPALAGTTSLHLATGIVNIWSAPAAAVAESFHRIESGHPGRFLLGIGAGHREHTREYVKPYDAVVSYLDELDAAVIPTSRRVLAALGPRMLRLAASAAPARTPS
;
A
#
# COMPACT_ATOMS: atom_id res chain seq x y z
N MET A 1 6.73 -26.28 -12.07
CA MET A 1 6.67 -25.07 -11.23
C MET A 1 5.65 -24.12 -11.83
N THR A 2 4.50 -24.08 -11.28
CA THR A 2 3.55 -23.04 -11.58
C THR A 2 4.01 -21.79 -10.84
N GLU A 3 4.50 -20.80 -11.56
CA GLU A 3 4.61 -19.45 -11.03
C GLU A 3 3.20 -19.05 -10.54
N GLY A 4 3.07 -18.95 -9.23
CA GLY A 4 1.82 -18.50 -8.65
C GLY A 4 1.52 -17.09 -9.14
N VAL A 5 0.55 -16.96 -10.01
CA VAL A 5 -0.01 -15.65 -10.36
C VAL A 5 -0.47 -15.03 -9.06
N SER A 6 0.26 -14.04 -8.57
CA SER A 6 -0.16 -13.27 -7.40
C SER A 6 -1.42 -12.52 -7.78
N LEU A 7 -2.57 -13.07 -7.41
CA LEU A 7 -3.85 -12.47 -7.68
C LEU A 7 -4.02 -11.20 -6.85
N LYS A 8 -4.64 -10.19 -7.45
CA LYS A 8 -5.03 -8.99 -6.73
C LYS A 8 -5.98 -9.38 -5.59
N PRO A 9 -5.73 -8.91 -4.35
CA PRO A 9 -6.62 -9.19 -3.23
C PRO A 9 -8.04 -8.71 -3.49
N ASP A 10 -9.01 -9.49 -3.05
CA ASP A 10 -10.41 -9.07 -3.03
C ASP A 10 -10.65 -8.19 -1.79
N LEU A 11 -10.84 -6.89 -2.02
CA LEU A 11 -11.03 -5.89 -0.97
C LEU A 11 -12.51 -5.77 -0.54
N GLY A 12 -13.40 -6.54 -1.15
CA GLY A 12 -14.83 -6.40 -0.94
C GLY A 12 -15.41 -5.11 -1.53
N PRO A 13 -16.73 -4.89 -1.38
CA PRO A 13 -17.41 -3.74 -1.95
C PRO A 13 -17.15 -2.42 -1.21
N PHE A 14 -16.79 -2.46 0.08
CA PHE A 14 -16.63 -1.30 0.93
C PHE A 14 -15.31 -1.31 1.69
N GLY A 15 -14.65 -0.16 1.74
CA GLY A 15 -13.48 0.10 2.56
C GLY A 15 -13.67 1.36 3.41
N VAL A 16 -12.83 1.54 4.41
CA VAL A 16 -12.81 2.71 5.27
C VAL A 16 -11.42 3.35 5.20
N TRP A 17 -11.36 4.67 5.30
CA TRP A 17 -10.10 5.41 5.40
C TRP A 17 -9.93 5.96 6.80
N LEU A 18 -8.75 5.77 7.38
CA LEU A 18 -8.39 6.17 8.73
C LEU A 18 -7.00 6.79 8.77
N SER A 19 -6.74 7.57 9.84
CA SER A 19 -5.39 8.02 10.16
C SER A 19 -4.61 6.92 10.90
N THR A 20 -3.27 6.90 10.72
CA THR A 20 -2.36 6.04 11.52
C THR A 20 -2.53 6.21 13.02
N ARG A 21 -2.96 7.39 13.46
CA ARG A 21 -3.22 7.67 14.89
C ARG A 21 -4.45 6.95 15.43
N SER A 22 -5.34 6.52 14.56
CA SER A 22 -6.62 5.95 14.94
C SER A 22 -6.65 4.43 14.89
N ILE A 23 -5.77 3.81 14.08
CA ILE A 23 -5.81 2.36 13.90
C ILE A 23 -5.25 1.62 15.12
N THR A 24 -6.05 0.71 15.62
CA THR A 24 -5.68 -0.22 16.70
C THR A 24 -6.15 -1.62 16.33
N ALA A 25 -5.65 -2.63 17.02
CA ALA A 25 -6.12 -4.02 16.85
C ALA A 25 -7.64 -4.13 17.11
N GLU A 26 -8.13 -3.45 18.12
CA GLU A 26 -9.56 -3.45 18.48
C GLU A 26 -10.41 -2.79 17.40
N LEU A 27 -9.96 -1.63 16.88
CA LEU A 27 -10.67 -0.93 15.81
C LEU A 27 -10.66 -1.75 14.51
N ALA A 28 -9.54 -2.38 14.16
CA ALA A 28 -9.45 -3.27 13.01
C ALA A 28 -10.44 -4.43 13.10
N ALA A 29 -10.51 -5.09 14.25
CA ALA A 29 -11.47 -6.17 14.49
C ALA A 29 -12.92 -5.68 14.37
N ARG A 30 -13.21 -4.48 14.84
CA ARG A 30 -14.55 -3.89 14.74
C ARG A 30 -14.91 -3.54 13.28
N ILE A 31 -13.98 -2.99 12.52
CA ILE A 31 -14.16 -2.70 11.10
C ILE A 31 -14.48 -4.00 10.34
N GLU A 32 -13.75 -5.06 10.60
CA GLU A 32 -14.01 -6.37 10.02
C GLU A 32 -15.40 -6.90 10.40
N SER A 33 -15.76 -6.80 11.66
CA SER A 33 -17.07 -7.26 12.16
C SER A 33 -18.26 -6.53 11.52
N LEU A 34 -18.04 -5.27 11.08
CA LEU A 34 -19.05 -4.46 10.39
C LEU A 34 -19.17 -4.78 8.89
N GLY A 35 -18.35 -5.69 8.38
CA GLY A 35 -18.43 -6.14 6.99
C GLY A 35 -17.53 -5.38 6.00
N TYR A 36 -16.64 -4.51 6.47
CA TYR A 36 -15.67 -3.84 5.61
C TYR A 36 -14.56 -4.83 5.20
N GLY A 37 -14.21 -4.84 3.93
CA GLY A 37 -13.15 -5.72 3.41
C GLY A 37 -11.76 -5.12 3.50
N ALA A 38 -11.65 -3.79 3.59
CA ALA A 38 -10.37 -3.09 3.62
C ALA A 38 -10.41 -1.84 4.50
N ALA A 39 -9.27 -1.53 5.11
CA ALA A 39 -9.01 -0.26 5.76
C ALA A 39 -7.76 0.40 5.16
N TRP A 40 -7.92 1.61 4.68
CA TRP A 40 -6.87 2.43 4.09
C TRP A 40 -6.34 3.40 5.14
N ILE A 41 -5.06 3.31 5.44
CA ILE A 41 -4.43 4.07 6.52
C ILE A 41 -3.57 5.18 5.95
N GLY A 42 -4.03 6.41 6.16
CA GLY A 42 -3.37 7.63 5.71
C GLY A 42 -2.55 8.31 6.80
N GLY A 43 -2.10 9.54 6.51
CA GLY A 43 -1.26 10.31 7.42
C GLY A 43 0.23 10.09 7.22
N SER A 44 0.63 9.64 6.04
CA SER A 44 2.03 9.37 5.66
C SER A 44 2.74 8.53 6.72
N PRO A 45 2.32 7.28 6.93
CA PRO A 45 2.97 6.39 7.90
C PRO A 45 4.45 6.24 7.57
N ASP A 46 5.24 6.00 8.61
CA ASP A 46 6.67 5.73 8.46
C ASP A 46 6.95 4.37 7.78
N ALA A 47 8.20 4.17 7.37
CA ALA A 47 8.60 2.98 6.64
C ALA A 47 8.55 1.69 7.48
N GLU A 48 8.54 1.80 8.79
CA GLU A 48 8.51 0.62 9.67
C GLU A 48 7.16 -0.08 9.68
N LEU A 49 6.06 0.65 9.43
CA LEU A 49 4.71 0.10 9.38
C LEU A 49 4.39 -0.80 10.58
N SER A 50 4.87 -0.42 11.77
CA SER A 50 4.79 -1.22 13.00
C SER A 50 3.35 -1.46 13.48
N TRP A 51 2.42 -0.61 13.06
CA TRP A 51 0.99 -0.71 13.40
C TRP A 51 0.26 -1.83 12.64
N VAL A 52 0.84 -2.33 11.54
CA VAL A 52 0.16 -3.29 10.64
C VAL A 52 0.02 -4.66 11.29
N ASP A 53 1.10 -5.20 11.82
CA ASP A 53 1.09 -6.57 12.40
C ASP A 53 0.08 -6.71 13.54
N PRO A 54 0.02 -5.81 14.54
CA PRO A 54 -0.98 -5.90 15.60
C PRO A 54 -2.42 -5.76 15.08
N ALA A 55 -2.64 -4.87 14.11
CA ALA A 55 -3.97 -4.67 13.54
C ALA A 55 -4.43 -5.89 12.75
N LEU A 56 -3.56 -6.54 11.98
CA LEU A 56 -3.89 -7.76 11.25
C LEU A 56 -4.05 -8.96 12.17
N ALA A 57 -3.28 -9.06 13.26
CA ALA A 57 -3.36 -10.16 14.21
C ALA A 57 -4.75 -10.29 14.86
N GLY A 58 -5.46 -9.18 15.01
CA GLY A 58 -6.83 -9.16 15.55
C GLY A 58 -7.93 -9.47 14.53
N THR A 59 -7.58 -9.74 13.28
CA THR A 59 -8.52 -9.94 12.18
C THR A 59 -8.23 -11.23 11.42
N THR A 60 -9.20 -11.71 10.64
CA THR A 60 -9.05 -12.94 9.84
C THR A 60 -9.06 -12.70 8.33
N SER A 61 -9.79 -11.70 7.85
CA SER A 61 -9.99 -11.44 6.42
C SER A 61 -9.78 -9.98 6.01
N LEU A 62 -9.74 -9.04 6.95
CA LEU A 62 -9.57 -7.62 6.65
C LEU A 62 -8.21 -7.38 5.97
N HIS A 63 -8.24 -6.62 4.87
CA HIS A 63 -7.04 -6.11 4.23
C HIS A 63 -6.69 -4.73 4.78
N LEU A 64 -5.42 -4.50 5.02
CA LEU A 64 -4.90 -3.17 5.35
C LEU A 64 -4.07 -2.64 4.18
N ALA A 65 -4.22 -1.35 3.92
CA ALA A 65 -3.47 -0.68 2.88
C ALA A 65 -2.95 0.66 3.39
N THR A 66 -1.78 1.09 2.92
CA THR A 66 -1.33 2.45 3.14
C THR A 66 -1.98 3.41 2.14
N GLY A 67 -2.45 4.50 2.62
CA GLY A 67 -3.08 5.50 1.76
C GLY A 67 -2.59 6.92 2.03
N ILE A 68 -1.34 7.18 1.83
CA ILE A 68 -0.21 6.51 1.16
C ILE A 68 1.06 6.54 2.03
N VAL A 69 2.01 5.67 1.75
CA VAL A 69 3.40 5.87 2.15
C VAL A 69 3.99 6.95 1.24
N ASN A 70 4.60 7.96 1.86
CA ASN A 70 5.19 9.07 1.12
C ASN A 70 6.61 8.71 0.69
N ILE A 71 6.88 8.72 -0.62
CA ILE A 71 8.18 8.32 -1.18
C ILE A 71 9.35 9.21 -0.72
N TRP A 72 9.07 10.45 -0.31
CA TRP A 72 10.10 11.38 0.14
C TRP A 72 10.56 11.12 1.58
N SER A 73 9.70 10.57 2.41
CA SER A 73 9.97 10.34 3.84
C SER A 73 10.19 8.87 4.20
N ALA A 74 9.77 7.93 3.35
CA ALA A 74 9.88 6.51 3.59
C ALA A 74 10.72 5.83 2.50
N PRO A 75 12.00 5.51 2.77
CA PRO A 75 12.88 4.86 1.80
C PRO A 75 12.33 3.52 1.31
N ALA A 76 12.43 3.25 0.02
CA ALA A 76 11.88 2.05 -0.60
C ALA A 76 12.43 0.75 0.01
N ALA A 77 13.73 0.71 0.32
CA ALA A 77 14.34 -0.46 0.96
C ALA A 77 13.73 -0.78 2.33
N ALA A 78 13.52 0.24 3.17
CA ALA A 78 12.91 0.05 4.49
C ALA A 78 11.44 -0.36 4.39
N VAL A 79 10.70 0.23 3.46
CA VAL A 79 9.30 -0.15 3.19
C VAL A 79 9.21 -1.59 2.67
N ALA A 80 10.13 -2.01 1.82
CA ALA A 80 10.19 -3.37 1.31
C ALA A 80 10.46 -4.41 2.42
N GLU A 81 11.37 -4.11 3.34
CA GLU A 81 11.60 -4.96 4.52
C GLU A 81 10.33 -5.13 5.35
N SER A 82 9.63 -4.02 5.60
CA SER A 82 8.36 -4.04 6.34
C SER A 82 7.30 -4.84 5.61
N PHE A 83 7.18 -4.68 4.29
CA PHE A 83 6.26 -5.47 3.48
C PHE A 83 6.53 -6.97 3.61
N HIS A 84 7.78 -7.40 3.46
CA HIS A 84 8.14 -8.82 3.57
C HIS A 84 7.91 -9.38 4.96
N ARG A 85 8.17 -8.60 6.01
CA ARG A 85 7.83 -8.98 7.39
C ARG A 85 6.33 -9.22 7.55
N ILE A 86 5.51 -8.27 7.08
CA ILE A 86 4.05 -8.36 7.17
C ILE A 86 3.53 -9.53 6.35
N GLU A 87 4.03 -9.73 5.15
CA GLU A 87 3.64 -10.84 4.27
C GLU A 87 3.97 -12.20 4.87
N SER A 88 5.09 -12.33 5.58
CA SER A 88 5.47 -13.56 6.27
C SER A 88 4.50 -13.91 7.40
N GLY A 89 4.02 -12.92 8.13
CA GLY A 89 3.09 -13.12 9.24
C GLY A 89 1.63 -13.18 8.83
N HIS A 90 1.26 -12.45 7.78
CA HIS A 90 -0.12 -12.26 7.33
C HIS A 90 -0.21 -12.30 5.80
N PRO A 91 -0.03 -13.47 5.15
CA PRO A 91 0.02 -13.58 3.70
C PRO A 91 -1.24 -13.03 3.03
N GLY A 92 -1.06 -12.20 2.01
CA GLY A 92 -2.15 -11.69 1.20
C GLY A 92 -2.99 -10.57 1.82
N ARG A 93 -2.65 -10.10 3.03
CA ARG A 93 -3.51 -9.21 3.81
C ARG A 93 -3.13 -7.73 3.74
N PHE A 94 -1.99 -7.40 3.18
CA PHE A 94 -1.47 -6.04 3.13
C PHE A 94 -1.22 -5.56 1.70
N LEU A 95 -1.64 -4.33 1.40
CA LEU A 95 -1.35 -3.63 0.16
C LEU A 95 -0.52 -2.38 0.44
N LEU A 96 0.49 -2.18 -0.38
CA LEU A 96 1.37 -1.03 -0.31
C LEU A 96 0.87 0.08 -1.24
N GLY A 97 0.20 1.07 -0.67
CA GLY A 97 -0.13 2.31 -1.36
C GLY A 97 1.00 3.32 -1.23
N ILE A 98 1.48 3.84 -2.34
CA ILE A 98 2.59 4.80 -2.41
C ILE A 98 2.19 6.06 -3.18
N GLY A 99 2.87 7.16 -2.89
CA GLY A 99 2.65 8.40 -3.60
C GLY A 99 3.67 9.47 -3.23
N ALA A 100 3.72 10.53 -4.03
CA ALA A 100 4.61 11.66 -3.81
C ALA A 100 4.04 12.71 -2.83
N GLY A 101 2.81 12.51 -2.34
CA GLY A 101 2.14 13.48 -1.47
C GLY A 101 1.77 14.78 -2.19
N HIS A 102 1.41 15.79 -1.42
CA HIS A 102 1.11 17.12 -1.96
C HIS A 102 2.38 17.96 -2.14
N ARG A 103 2.40 18.79 -3.18
CA ARG A 103 3.56 19.64 -3.57
C ARG A 103 4.07 20.55 -2.47
N GLU A 104 3.25 20.91 -1.51
CA GLU A 104 3.56 21.89 -0.46
C GLU A 104 4.65 21.43 0.53
N HIS A 105 4.99 20.15 0.51
CA HIS A 105 5.94 19.56 1.44
C HIS A 105 7.27 19.11 0.81
N THR A 106 7.47 19.37 -0.49
CA THR A 106 8.64 18.88 -1.21
C THR A 106 9.61 20.03 -1.50
N ARG A 107 10.78 20.01 -0.85
CA ARG A 107 11.89 20.95 -1.10
C ARG A 107 12.92 20.43 -2.10
N GLU A 108 12.72 19.29 -2.73
CA GLU A 108 13.70 18.67 -3.60
C GLU A 108 13.45 18.97 -5.07
N TYR A 109 14.55 19.17 -5.82
CA TYR A 109 14.57 19.51 -7.24
C TYR A 109 14.18 18.36 -8.19
N VAL A 110 13.91 17.17 -7.67
CA VAL A 110 13.53 16.01 -8.49
C VAL A 110 12.06 16.09 -8.85
N LYS A 111 11.75 15.87 -10.14
CA LYS A 111 10.36 15.80 -10.58
C LYS A 111 9.64 14.63 -9.91
N PRO A 112 8.45 14.85 -9.33
CA PRO A 112 7.72 13.80 -8.62
C PRO A 112 7.50 12.53 -9.44
N TYR A 113 7.29 12.66 -10.75
CA TYR A 113 7.14 11.51 -11.64
C TYR A 113 8.41 10.64 -11.68
N ASP A 114 9.56 11.25 -11.88
CA ASP A 114 10.84 10.55 -11.96
C ASP A 114 11.20 9.89 -10.63
N ALA A 115 10.90 10.56 -9.52
CA ALA A 115 11.08 10.01 -8.18
C ALA A 115 10.18 8.78 -7.93
N VAL A 116 8.93 8.83 -8.36
CA VAL A 116 8.00 7.68 -8.25
C VAL A 116 8.49 6.52 -9.12
N VAL A 117 8.95 6.77 -10.35
CA VAL A 117 9.49 5.72 -11.22
C VAL A 117 10.70 5.04 -10.56
N SER A 118 11.67 5.83 -10.06
CA SER A 118 12.82 5.29 -9.33
C SER A 118 12.41 4.46 -8.11
N TYR A 119 11.42 4.93 -7.37
CA TYR A 119 10.90 4.22 -6.21
C TYR A 119 10.27 2.87 -6.59
N LEU A 120 9.50 2.85 -7.67
CA LEU A 120 8.91 1.61 -8.21
C LEU A 120 9.98 0.62 -8.67
N ASP A 121 11.05 1.11 -9.31
CA ASP A 121 12.19 0.27 -9.72
C ASP A 121 12.87 -0.38 -8.51
N GLU A 122 13.02 0.35 -7.42
CA GLU A 122 13.57 -0.19 -6.17
C GLU A 122 12.64 -1.26 -5.56
N LEU A 123 11.32 -1.05 -5.62
CA LEU A 123 10.35 -2.06 -5.17
C LEU A 123 10.37 -3.31 -6.06
N ASP A 124 10.58 -3.16 -7.37
CA ASP A 124 10.76 -4.28 -8.29
C ASP A 124 12.01 -5.10 -7.92
N ALA A 125 13.13 -4.42 -7.68
CA ALA A 125 14.38 -5.05 -7.25
C ALA A 125 14.23 -5.78 -5.90
N ALA A 126 13.37 -5.27 -5.01
CA ALA A 126 13.05 -5.88 -3.72
C ALA A 126 11.96 -6.96 -3.80
N VAL A 127 11.48 -7.29 -5.00
CA VAL A 127 10.49 -8.35 -5.27
C VAL A 127 9.15 -8.10 -4.58
N ILE A 128 8.69 -6.86 -4.57
CA ILE A 128 7.33 -6.53 -4.13
C ILE A 128 6.39 -6.73 -5.33
N PRO A 129 5.39 -7.62 -5.26
CA PRO A 129 4.50 -7.90 -6.40
C PRO A 129 3.68 -6.67 -6.82
N THR A 130 3.54 -6.46 -8.12
CA THR A 130 2.72 -5.36 -8.66
C THR A 130 1.25 -5.46 -8.24
N SER A 131 0.74 -6.67 -8.07
CA SER A 131 -0.63 -6.94 -7.58
C SER A 131 -0.88 -6.44 -6.15
N ARG A 132 0.18 -6.15 -5.41
CA ARG A 132 0.14 -5.74 -4.01
C ARG A 132 0.49 -4.27 -3.81
N ARG A 133 0.61 -3.52 -4.90
CA ARG A 133 0.92 -2.09 -4.91
C ARG A 133 -0.26 -1.27 -5.40
N VAL A 134 -0.43 -0.09 -4.82
CA VAL A 134 -1.37 0.92 -5.29
C VAL A 134 -0.63 2.25 -5.41
N LEU A 135 -0.75 2.89 -6.56
CA LEU A 135 -0.12 4.18 -6.80
C LEU A 135 -1.17 5.28 -6.72
N ALA A 136 -0.96 6.26 -5.84
CA ALA A 136 -1.76 7.48 -5.82
C ALA A 136 -1.40 8.32 -7.05
N ALA A 137 -2.37 8.46 -7.96
CA ALA A 137 -2.14 9.04 -9.26
C ALA A 137 -3.00 10.30 -9.46
N LEU A 138 -2.34 11.43 -9.64
CA LEU A 138 -2.95 12.69 -10.05
C LEU A 138 -2.34 13.12 -11.38
N GLY A 139 -3.19 13.32 -12.38
CA GLY A 139 -2.78 13.72 -13.72
C GLY A 139 -2.48 12.57 -14.70
N PRO A 140 -2.53 12.84 -16.01
CA PRO A 140 -2.54 11.80 -17.05
C PRO A 140 -1.29 10.91 -17.10
N ARG A 141 -0.11 11.47 -16.86
CA ARG A 141 1.15 10.71 -16.88
C ARG A 141 1.22 9.72 -15.73
N MET A 142 0.83 10.17 -14.52
CA MET A 142 0.83 9.34 -13.33
C MET A 142 -0.24 8.24 -13.40
N LEU A 143 -1.40 8.54 -13.99
CA LEU A 143 -2.46 7.55 -14.25
C LEU A 143 -1.99 6.45 -15.20
N ARG A 144 -1.25 6.81 -16.27
CA ARG A 144 -0.66 5.80 -17.17
C ARG A 144 0.38 4.94 -16.47
N LEU A 145 1.21 5.54 -15.62
CA LEU A 145 2.18 4.81 -14.80
C LEU A 145 1.46 3.85 -13.84
N ALA A 146 0.44 4.31 -13.16
CA ALA A 146 -0.37 3.48 -12.26
C ALA A 146 -1.01 2.29 -12.99
N ALA A 147 -1.48 2.49 -14.21
CA ALA A 147 -2.06 1.43 -15.02
C ALA A 147 -1.02 0.37 -15.46
N SER A 148 0.22 0.77 -15.69
CA SER A 148 1.31 -0.14 -16.04
C SER A 148 1.95 -0.83 -14.82
N ALA A 149 1.92 -0.18 -13.66
CA ALA A 149 2.49 -0.68 -12.41
C ALA A 149 1.48 -1.46 -11.54
N ALA A 150 0.20 -1.45 -11.93
CA ALA A 150 -0.87 -2.22 -11.32
C ALA A 150 -1.33 -3.33 -12.29
N PRO A 151 -1.89 -4.43 -11.78
CA PRO A 151 -2.47 -5.44 -12.67
C PRO A 151 -3.57 -4.82 -13.51
N ALA A 152 -3.59 -5.16 -14.80
CA ALA A 152 -4.62 -4.70 -15.72
C ALA A 152 -6.00 -4.93 -15.11
N ARG A 153 -6.79 -3.87 -15.02
CA ARG A 153 -8.21 -4.02 -14.72
C ARG A 153 -8.83 -4.77 -15.89
N THR A 154 -9.32 -5.97 -15.65
CA THR A 154 -10.27 -6.58 -16.56
C THR A 154 -11.52 -5.70 -16.56
N PRO A 155 -11.95 -5.18 -17.72
CA PRO A 155 -13.23 -4.51 -17.78
C PRO A 155 -14.31 -5.54 -17.42
N SER A 156 -15.13 -5.20 -16.45
CA SER A 156 -16.35 -5.93 -16.11
C SER A 156 -17.41 -5.65 -17.16
#